data_74935f2e28a05d535ddc1209eead3f82
#
_entry.id   74935f2e28a05d535ddc1209eead3f82
#
_cell.length_a   1.000
_cell.length_b   1.000
_cell.length_c   1.000
_cell.angle_alpha   90.00
_cell.angle_beta   90.00
_cell.angle_gamma   90.00
#
_symmetry.space_group_name_H-M   'P 1'
#
loop_
_entity.id
_entity.type
_entity.pdbx_description
1 polymer ?
#
loop_
_entity_poly.entity_id
_entity_poly.type
_entity_poly.pdbx_seq_one_letter_code
_entity_poly.pdbx_strand_id
1 'polypeptide(L)'
;MPTHRQCLCIVLIILALTLSALTGRSQSTTDPHSRDRAAITQLLSVQQVAWNKGDIDAFMTAYWNSPDLTFSGTSGTQRGYEAVQARYKKSYPDRSTMGHLDFSELEFHFTGDDGALVLGHWHLTRDKDKGDIGGVFSLVWQRFPEGWRIIHDHTSAMAPTK
;
A
#
# COMPACT_ATOMS: atom_id res chain seq x y z
N MET A 1 10.96 72.03 -16.60
CA MET A 1 11.65 70.99 -17.36
C MET A 1 12.45 70.14 -16.36
N PRO A 2 12.15 68.89 -16.11
CA PRO A 2 12.91 68.07 -15.18
C PRO A 2 14.27 67.70 -15.78
N THR A 3 15.31 67.78 -14.96
CA THR A 3 16.69 67.54 -15.35
C THR A 3 16.94 66.06 -15.66
N HIS A 4 17.83 65.77 -16.62
CA HIS A 4 18.21 64.43 -17.07
C HIS A 4 18.55 63.43 -15.94
N ARG A 5 18.98 63.93 -14.76
CA ARG A 5 19.32 63.11 -13.57
C ARG A 5 18.08 62.50 -12.87
N GLN A 6 16.90 63.18 -12.92
CA GLN A 6 15.65 62.70 -12.33
C GLN A 6 15.00 61.59 -13.17
N CYS A 7 15.10 61.66 -14.49
CA CYS A 7 14.60 60.60 -15.39
C CYS A 7 15.40 59.28 -15.23
N LEU A 8 16.72 59.36 -15.01
CA LEU A 8 17.55 58.14 -14.88
C LEU A 8 17.26 57.35 -13.59
N CYS A 9 16.94 58.04 -12.48
CA CYS A 9 16.56 57.42 -11.23
C CYS A 9 15.20 56.68 -11.28
N ILE A 10 14.23 57.26 -12.01
CA ILE A 10 12.90 56.65 -12.14
C ILE A 10 12.95 55.39 -13.01
N VAL A 11 13.75 55.35 -14.06
CA VAL A 11 13.91 54.18 -14.93
C VAL A 11 14.60 53.02 -14.19
N LEU A 12 15.59 53.30 -13.32
CA LEU A 12 16.28 52.30 -12.52
C LEU A 12 15.40 51.70 -11.39
N ILE A 13 14.46 52.49 -10.83
CA ILE A 13 13.52 52.02 -9.81
C ILE A 13 12.44 51.15 -10.43
N ILE A 14 11.98 51.41 -11.63
CA ILE A 14 10.99 50.58 -12.34
C ILE A 14 11.62 49.22 -12.77
N LEU A 15 12.89 49.21 -13.15
CA LEU A 15 13.57 47.98 -13.56
C LEU A 15 13.89 47.06 -12.36
N ALA A 16 14.04 47.62 -11.16
CA ALA A 16 14.28 46.82 -9.91
C ALA A 16 13.00 46.19 -9.38
N LEU A 17 11.81 46.70 -9.70
CA LEU A 17 10.53 46.15 -9.23
C LEU A 17 9.99 44.99 -10.09
N THR A 18 10.50 44.79 -11.28
CA THR A 18 10.04 43.70 -12.18
C THR A 18 10.80 42.40 -12.03
N LEU A 19 11.90 42.37 -11.28
CA LEU A 19 12.72 41.16 -11.12
C LEU A 19 12.39 40.32 -9.86
N SER A 20 11.43 40.78 -9.04
CA SER A 20 11.07 40.10 -7.78
C SER A 20 9.90 39.11 -7.89
N ALA A 21 9.37 38.82 -9.09
CA ALA A 21 8.14 38.04 -9.26
C ALA A 21 8.33 36.60 -9.80
N LEU A 22 9.56 36.10 -9.90
CA LEU A 22 9.80 34.72 -10.40
C LEU A 22 10.51 33.81 -9.42
N THR A 23 10.28 33.94 -8.11
CA THR A 23 10.49 32.81 -7.23
C THR A 23 9.22 31.97 -7.26
N GLY A 24 9.07 31.20 -8.30
CA GLY A 24 8.07 30.13 -8.38
C GLY A 24 8.34 29.18 -7.22
N ARG A 25 7.56 29.35 -6.15
CA ARG A 25 7.51 28.40 -5.03
C ARG A 25 6.95 27.13 -5.63
N SER A 26 7.83 26.20 -6.01
CA SER A 26 7.45 24.82 -6.32
C SER A 26 6.74 24.30 -5.06
N GLN A 27 5.41 24.35 -5.05
CA GLN A 27 4.61 23.63 -4.07
C GLN A 27 4.84 22.15 -4.38
N SER A 28 5.73 21.53 -3.64
CA SER A 28 5.75 20.10 -3.52
C SER A 28 4.35 19.70 -3.01
N THR A 29 3.51 19.17 -3.89
CA THR A 29 2.22 18.58 -3.51
C THR A 29 2.53 17.33 -2.72
N THR A 30 2.71 17.48 -1.41
CA THR A 30 2.87 16.36 -0.51
C THR A 30 1.58 15.54 -0.60
N ASP A 31 1.69 14.27 -1.01
CA ASP A 31 0.55 13.34 -1.01
C ASP A 31 -0.09 13.38 0.39
N PRO A 32 -1.37 13.78 0.52
CA PRO A 32 -2.04 13.91 1.81
C PRO A 32 -2.08 12.59 2.58
N HIS A 33 -2.04 11.45 1.87
CA HIS A 33 -2.03 10.10 2.43
C HIS A 33 -0.65 9.46 2.55
N SER A 34 0.44 10.24 2.43
CA SER A 34 1.81 9.70 2.47
C SER A 34 2.11 8.90 3.75
N ARG A 35 1.61 9.35 4.91
CA ARG A 35 1.78 8.65 6.19
C ARG A 35 0.98 7.35 6.23
N ASP A 36 -0.22 7.35 5.68
CA ASP A 36 -1.10 6.19 5.64
C ASP A 36 -0.57 5.12 4.70
N ARG A 37 -0.11 5.56 3.53
CA ARG A 37 0.60 4.70 2.59
C ARG A 37 1.80 4.03 3.25
N ALA A 38 2.63 4.78 3.95
CA ALA A 38 3.78 4.24 4.67
C ALA A 38 3.36 3.24 5.76
N ALA A 39 2.29 3.54 6.53
CA ALA A 39 1.79 2.65 7.56
C ALA A 39 1.27 1.33 7.00
N ILE A 40 0.47 1.37 5.93
CA ILE A 40 -0.05 0.15 5.27
C ILE A 40 1.10 -0.65 4.63
N THR A 41 2.05 0.02 3.96
CA THR A 41 3.24 -0.63 3.39
C THR A 41 4.05 -1.35 4.47
N GLN A 42 4.22 -0.73 5.64
CA GLN A 42 4.89 -1.37 6.78
C GLN A 42 4.15 -2.61 7.27
N LEU A 43 2.81 -2.59 7.34
CA LEU A 43 2.01 -3.76 7.72
C LEU A 43 2.15 -4.90 6.71
N LEU A 44 2.14 -4.60 5.41
CA LEU A 44 2.41 -5.60 4.35
C LEU A 44 3.81 -6.20 4.47
N SER A 45 4.82 -5.38 4.77
CA SER A 45 6.18 -5.86 5.02
C SER A 45 6.26 -6.78 6.24
N VAL A 46 5.56 -6.46 7.33
CA VAL A 46 5.47 -7.33 8.51
C VAL A 46 4.79 -8.66 8.17
N GLN A 47 3.71 -8.64 7.39
CA GLN A 47 3.06 -9.87 6.89
C GLN A 47 4.03 -10.73 6.07
N GLN A 48 4.76 -10.14 5.13
CA GLN A 48 5.73 -10.85 4.31
C GLN A 48 6.83 -11.48 5.17
N VAL A 49 7.36 -10.75 6.15
CA VAL A 49 8.36 -11.29 7.09
C VAL A 49 7.79 -12.43 7.93
N ALA A 50 6.57 -12.30 8.44
CA ALA A 50 5.91 -13.33 9.24
C ALA A 50 5.69 -14.62 8.42
N TRP A 51 5.16 -14.48 7.20
CA TRP A 51 4.99 -15.58 6.26
C TRP A 51 6.32 -16.31 5.99
N ASN A 52 7.36 -15.54 5.68
CA ASN A 52 8.69 -16.07 5.37
C ASN A 52 9.38 -16.76 6.56
N LYS A 53 8.88 -16.54 7.78
CA LYS A 53 9.24 -17.32 8.99
C LYS A 53 8.34 -18.53 9.24
N GLY A 54 7.24 -18.67 8.50
CA GLY A 54 6.24 -19.71 8.73
C GLY A 54 5.24 -19.38 9.84
N ASP A 55 5.16 -18.11 10.24
CA ASP A 55 4.30 -17.64 11.33
C ASP A 55 3.00 -17.07 10.78
N ILE A 56 2.01 -17.95 10.57
CA ILE A 56 0.68 -17.55 10.09
C ILE A 56 -0.05 -16.69 11.15
N ASP A 57 0.19 -16.91 12.43
CA ASP A 57 -0.46 -16.12 13.48
C ASP A 57 0.02 -14.66 13.44
N ALA A 58 1.32 -14.45 13.29
CA ALA A 58 1.88 -13.11 13.08
C ALA A 58 1.45 -12.49 11.74
N PHE A 59 1.36 -13.29 10.66
CA PHE A 59 0.83 -12.82 9.37
C PHE A 59 -0.60 -12.28 9.49
N MET A 60 -1.43 -12.95 10.28
CA MET A 60 -2.83 -12.58 10.48
C MET A 60 -3.02 -11.29 11.31
N THR A 61 -2.00 -10.77 11.99
CA THR A 61 -2.12 -9.56 12.83
C THR A 61 -2.48 -8.29 12.06
N ALA A 62 -2.24 -8.25 10.74
CA ALA A 62 -2.68 -7.16 9.89
C ALA A 62 -4.18 -7.20 9.55
N TYR A 63 -4.84 -8.34 9.76
CA TYR A 63 -6.28 -8.49 9.56
C TYR A 63 -7.07 -8.03 10.79
N TRP A 64 -8.25 -7.50 10.52
CA TRP A 64 -9.20 -7.12 11.55
C TRP A 64 -9.70 -8.37 12.31
N ASN A 65 -9.44 -8.43 13.62
CA ASN A 65 -9.91 -9.53 14.44
C ASN A 65 -11.41 -9.36 14.76
N SER A 66 -12.25 -9.76 13.82
CA SER A 66 -13.70 -9.60 13.87
C SER A 66 -14.42 -10.75 13.18
N PRO A 67 -15.65 -11.10 13.61
CA PRO A 67 -16.52 -11.99 12.87
C PRO A 67 -16.93 -11.44 11.48
N ASP A 68 -16.79 -10.13 11.26
CA ASP A 68 -17.16 -9.46 10.02
C ASP A 68 -16.01 -9.40 8.98
N LEU A 69 -14.80 -9.81 9.35
CA LEU A 69 -13.70 -9.98 8.37
C LEU A 69 -14.14 -10.90 7.23
N THR A 70 -13.84 -10.52 6.00
CA THR A 70 -14.14 -11.37 4.83
C THR A 70 -12.88 -11.68 4.03
N PHE A 71 -12.80 -12.91 3.54
CA PHE A 71 -11.81 -13.36 2.57
C PHE A 71 -12.50 -14.03 1.40
N SER A 72 -12.26 -13.55 0.19
CA SER A 72 -12.78 -14.11 -1.06
C SER A 72 -11.64 -14.71 -1.89
N GLY A 73 -11.84 -15.91 -2.40
CA GLY A 73 -10.91 -16.61 -3.27
C GLY A 73 -11.63 -17.64 -4.13
N THR A 74 -10.90 -18.58 -4.74
CA THR A 74 -11.45 -19.61 -5.63
C THR A 74 -12.50 -20.51 -4.96
N SER A 75 -12.46 -20.65 -3.64
CA SER A 75 -13.41 -21.46 -2.84
C SER A 75 -14.63 -20.66 -2.36
N GLY A 76 -14.83 -19.44 -2.84
CA GLY A 76 -15.87 -18.52 -2.39
C GLY A 76 -15.42 -17.62 -1.24
N THR A 77 -16.40 -17.03 -0.54
CA THR A 77 -16.15 -16.07 0.54
C THR A 77 -16.26 -16.73 1.91
N GLN A 78 -15.21 -16.58 2.71
CA GLN A 78 -15.20 -16.95 4.12
C GLN A 78 -15.39 -15.70 4.98
N ARG A 79 -16.00 -15.88 6.16
CA ARG A 79 -16.30 -14.82 7.12
C ARG A 79 -15.74 -15.15 8.49
N GLY A 80 -15.22 -14.13 9.15
CA GLY A 80 -14.66 -14.20 10.48
C GLY A 80 -13.15 -14.49 10.50
N TYR A 81 -12.48 -13.82 11.43
CA TYR A 81 -11.02 -13.91 11.61
C TYR A 81 -10.53 -15.35 11.81
N GLU A 82 -11.19 -16.08 12.72
CA GLU A 82 -10.81 -17.46 13.03
C GLU A 82 -10.96 -18.39 11.83
N ALA A 83 -12.03 -18.24 11.05
CA ALA A 83 -12.25 -19.05 9.84
C ALA A 83 -11.20 -18.76 8.77
N VAL A 84 -10.83 -17.47 8.58
CA VAL A 84 -9.78 -17.08 7.63
C VAL A 84 -8.41 -17.61 8.09
N GLN A 85 -8.09 -17.49 9.38
CA GLN A 85 -6.85 -18.04 9.94
C GLN A 85 -6.77 -19.56 9.78
N ALA A 86 -7.84 -20.29 10.12
CA ALA A 86 -7.93 -21.74 9.97
C ALA A 86 -7.74 -22.17 8.49
N ARG A 87 -8.32 -21.39 7.55
CA ARG A 87 -8.12 -21.60 6.12
C ARG A 87 -6.63 -21.46 5.73
N TYR A 88 -5.94 -20.43 6.20
CA TYR A 88 -4.51 -20.27 5.93
C TYR A 88 -3.70 -21.44 6.48
N LYS A 89 -3.91 -21.83 7.74
CA LYS A 89 -3.22 -22.98 8.37
C LYS A 89 -3.49 -24.30 7.63
N LYS A 90 -4.71 -24.49 7.12
CA LYS A 90 -5.07 -25.69 6.34
C LYS A 90 -4.44 -25.69 4.95
N SER A 91 -4.39 -24.55 4.29
CA SER A 91 -3.87 -24.44 2.91
C SER A 91 -2.35 -24.44 2.85
N TYR A 92 -1.70 -24.03 3.93
CA TYR A 92 -0.25 -23.87 4.04
C TYR A 92 0.27 -24.54 5.31
N PRO A 93 0.21 -25.88 5.39
CA PRO A 93 0.50 -26.62 6.62
C PRO A 93 1.99 -26.68 6.98
N ASP A 94 2.87 -26.38 6.05
CA ASP A 94 4.31 -26.47 6.19
C ASP A 94 5.08 -25.43 5.36
N ARG A 95 6.37 -25.27 5.66
CA ARG A 95 7.25 -24.31 4.98
C ARG A 95 7.42 -24.58 3.49
N SER A 96 7.44 -25.85 3.09
CA SER A 96 7.57 -26.25 1.68
C SER A 96 6.35 -25.82 0.86
N THR A 97 5.15 -25.90 1.46
CA THR A 97 3.90 -25.42 0.84
C THR A 97 3.78 -23.90 0.85
N MET A 98 4.23 -23.25 1.92
CA MET A 98 4.24 -21.79 2.04
C MET A 98 5.17 -21.13 1.04
N GLY A 99 6.38 -21.65 0.87
CA GLY A 99 7.42 -21.03 0.06
C GLY A 99 7.89 -19.70 0.63
N HIS A 100 8.52 -18.88 -0.22
CA HIS A 100 8.93 -17.52 0.07
C HIS A 100 7.96 -16.54 -0.58
N LEU A 101 7.33 -15.67 0.23
CA LEU A 101 6.35 -14.69 -0.22
C LEU A 101 7.04 -13.38 -0.58
N ASP A 102 6.68 -12.86 -1.75
CA ASP A 102 6.95 -11.50 -2.18
C ASP A 102 5.66 -10.80 -2.59
N PHE A 103 5.49 -9.56 -2.14
CA PHE A 103 4.50 -8.63 -2.64
C PHE A 103 5.13 -7.62 -3.59
N SER A 104 4.45 -7.32 -4.70
CA SER A 104 4.91 -6.36 -5.71
C SER A 104 3.77 -5.55 -6.31
N GLU A 105 4.12 -4.53 -7.08
CA GLU A 105 3.18 -3.70 -7.85
C GLU A 105 2.04 -3.13 -7.01
N LEU A 106 2.37 -2.61 -5.82
CA LEU A 106 1.38 -2.07 -4.89
C LEU A 106 0.80 -0.75 -5.40
N GLU A 107 -0.51 -0.71 -5.57
CA GLU A 107 -1.29 0.46 -5.96
C GLU A 107 -2.27 0.81 -4.85
N PHE A 108 -2.30 2.10 -4.42
CA PHE A 108 -3.09 2.56 -3.28
C PHE A 108 -4.15 3.56 -3.71
N HIS A 109 -5.40 3.29 -3.35
CA HIS A 109 -6.54 4.17 -3.55
C HIS A 109 -7.17 4.48 -2.19
N PHE A 110 -6.97 5.71 -1.71
CA PHE A 110 -7.56 6.14 -0.44
C PHE A 110 -9.00 6.62 -0.65
N THR A 111 -9.90 6.21 0.24
CA THR A 111 -11.31 6.57 0.25
C THR A 111 -11.63 7.35 1.53
N GLY A 112 -11.25 8.64 1.53
CA GLY A 112 -11.29 9.48 2.72
C GLY A 112 -10.14 9.18 3.69
N ASP A 113 -10.32 9.57 4.95
CA ASP A 113 -9.25 9.51 5.96
C ASP A 113 -9.08 8.10 6.57
N ASP A 114 -10.10 7.26 6.51
CA ASP A 114 -10.18 6.00 7.25
C ASP A 114 -10.27 4.76 6.36
N GLY A 115 -10.32 4.90 5.04
CA GLY A 115 -10.46 3.80 4.10
C GLY A 115 -9.36 3.78 3.04
N ALA A 116 -8.93 2.58 2.63
CA ALA A 116 -8.06 2.39 1.49
C ALA A 116 -8.35 1.07 0.79
N LEU A 117 -8.23 1.07 -0.54
CA LEU A 117 -8.10 -0.11 -1.37
C LEU A 117 -6.64 -0.23 -1.80
N VAL A 118 -6.04 -1.39 -1.58
CA VAL A 118 -4.68 -1.71 -2.05
C VAL A 118 -4.76 -2.88 -3.02
N LEU A 119 -4.33 -2.64 -4.24
CA LEU A 119 -4.13 -3.68 -5.25
C LEU A 119 -2.65 -4.08 -5.23
N GLY A 120 -2.38 -5.33 -5.60
CA GLY A 120 -0.99 -5.80 -5.70
C GLY A 120 -0.89 -7.22 -6.23
N HIS A 121 0.33 -7.64 -6.40
CA HIS A 121 0.70 -8.99 -6.78
C HIS A 121 1.31 -9.72 -5.58
N TRP A 122 1.03 -11.00 -5.49
CA TRP A 122 1.69 -11.92 -4.57
C TRP A 122 2.36 -13.02 -5.35
N HIS A 123 3.53 -13.46 -4.87
CA HIS A 123 4.29 -14.55 -5.45
C HIS A 123 4.86 -15.42 -4.34
N LEU A 124 4.72 -16.74 -4.48
CA LEU A 124 5.35 -17.73 -3.62
C LEU A 124 6.39 -18.49 -4.44
N THR A 125 7.66 -18.25 -4.15
CA THR A 125 8.76 -19.09 -4.65
C THR A 125 8.84 -20.35 -3.80
N ARG A 126 8.68 -21.51 -4.44
CA ARG A 126 8.64 -22.82 -3.77
C ARG A 126 9.69 -23.77 -4.37
N ASP A 127 9.83 -24.93 -3.76
CA ASP A 127 10.69 -25.98 -4.28
C ASP A 127 10.27 -26.42 -5.69
N LYS A 128 11.25 -26.87 -6.50
CA LYS A 128 11.02 -27.18 -7.92
C LYS A 128 9.93 -28.23 -8.17
N ASP A 129 9.77 -29.16 -7.26
CA ASP A 129 8.73 -30.20 -7.34
C ASP A 129 7.31 -29.66 -7.11
N LYS A 130 7.16 -28.55 -6.37
CA LYS A 130 5.90 -27.87 -6.13
C LYS A 130 5.62 -26.77 -7.16
N GLY A 131 6.67 -26.17 -7.71
CA GLY A 131 6.59 -25.02 -8.62
C GLY A 131 6.08 -23.75 -7.96
N ASP A 132 6.41 -22.62 -8.52
CA ASP A 132 5.99 -21.31 -8.05
C ASP A 132 4.49 -21.08 -8.31
N ILE A 133 3.87 -20.30 -7.44
CA ILE A 133 2.50 -19.80 -7.64
C ILE A 133 2.44 -18.32 -7.34
N GLY A 134 1.53 -17.63 -7.99
CA GLY A 134 1.34 -16.21 -7.78
C GLY A 134 -0.02 -15.75 -8.25
N GLY A 135 -0.31 -14.51 -8.05
CA GLY A 135 -1.57 -13.91 -8.45
C GLY A 135 -1.70 -12.47 -8.05
N VAL A 136 -2.94 -12.01 -8.05
CA VAL A 136 -3.29 -10.64 -7.68
C VAL A 136 -4.16 -10.63 -6.43
N PHE A 137 -4.14 -9.51 -5.73
CA PHE A 137 -5.02 -9.27 -4.60
C PHE A 137 -5.64 -7.87 -4.64
N SER A 138 -6.76 -7.75 -3.95
CA SER A 138 -7.43 -6.50 -3.63
C SER A 138 -7.74 -6.51 -2.14
N LEU A 139 -7.08 -5.64 -1.38
CA LEU A 139 -7.24 -5.53 0.06
C LEU A 139 -7.98 -4.25 0.40
N VAL A 140 -9.11 -4.37 1.11
CA VAL A 140 -9.80 -3.22 1.70
C VAL A 140 -9.29 -3.03 3.12
N TRP A 141 -8.75 -1.85 3.38
CA TRP A 141 -8.22 -1.43 4.66
C TRP A 141 -9.14 -0.44 5.32
N GLN A 142 -9.28 -0.56 6.63
CA GLN A 142 -9.98 0.39 7.49
C GLN A 142 -9.02 0.85 8.58
N ARG A 143 -9.07 2.16 8.88
CA ARG A 143 -8.38 2.72 10.03
C ARG A 143 -9.25 2.58 11.28
N PHE A 144 -8.67 1.99 12.32
CA PHE A 144 -9.24 1.89 13.66
C PHE A 144 -8.38 2.72 14.64
N PRO A 145 -8.81 2.92 15.90
CA PRO A 145 -7.98 3.60 16.91
C PRO A 145 -6.59 2.97 17.10
N GLU A 146 -6.50 1.64 16.94
CA GLU A 146 -5.26 0.86 17.04
C GLU A 146 -4.46 0.78 15.72
N GLY A 147 -4.90 1.46 14.65
CA GLY A 147 -4.26 1.55 13.35
C GLY A 147 -5.01 0.86 12.22
N TRP A 148 -4.35 0.75 11.08
CA TRP A 148 -4.92 0.15 9.88
C TRP A 148 -5.06 -1.36 10.00
N ARG A 149 -6.21 -1.91 9.52
CA ARG A 149 -6.46 -3.36 9.43
C ARG A 149 -7.14 -3.71 8.11
N ILE A 150 -6.84 -4.90 7.58
CA ILE A 150 -7.53 -5.50 6.45
C ILE A 150 -8.90 -5.98 6.92
N ILE A 151 -9.98 -5.43 6.34
CA ILE A 151 -11.36 -5.84 6.60
C ILE A 151 -11.93 -6.75 5.52
N HIS A 152 -11.33 -6.71 4.32
CA HIS A 152 -11.65 -7.61 3.22
C HIS A 152 -10.39 -7.93 2.42
N ASP A 153 -10.26 -9.19 2.04
CA ASP A 153 -9.23 -9.70 1.14
C ASP A 153 -9.90 -10.44 -0.02
N HIS A 154 -9.57 -10.05 -1.24
CA HIS A 154 -9.87 -10.83 -2.42
C HIS A 154 -8.57 -11.22 -3.11
N THR A 155 -8.28 -12.49 -3.13
CA THR A 155 -7.05 -13.04 -3.72
C THR A 155 -7.38 -14.06 -4.82
N SER A 156 -6.79 -13.84 -6.00
CA SER A 156 -6.87 -14.74 -7.16
C SER A 156 -5.50 -15.29 -7.49
N ALA A 157 -5.41 -16.59 -7.81
CA ALA A 157 -4.21 -17.17 -8.38
C ALA A 157 -4.21 -17.00 -9.91
N MET A 158 -3.06 -16.65 -10.47
CA MET A 158 -2.85 -16.68 -11.92
C MET A 158 -2.55 -18.12 -12.36
N ALA A 159 -3.00 -18.47 -13.58
CA ALA A 159 -2.60 -19.73 -14.17
C ALA A 159 -1.06 -19.77 -14.36
N PRO A 160 -0.40 -20.92 -14.17
CA PRO A 160 1.02 -21.05 -14.44
C PRO A 160 1.32 -20.59 -15.87
N THR A 161 2.27 -19.70 -16.04
CA THR A 161 2.82 -19.37 -17.37
C THR A 161 3.47 -20.62 -17.94
N LYS A 162 3.01 -21.06 -19.12
CA LYS A 162 3.58 -22.20 -19.85
C LYS A 162 4.97 -21.85 -20.35
#